data_bee6d480fd32be1c9f364fe636010cd1
#
_entry.id   bee6d480fd32be1c9f364fe636010cd1
#
_cell.length_a   1.000
_cell.length_b   1.000
_cell.length_c   1.000
_cell.angle_alpha   90.00
_cell.angle_beta   90.00
_cell.angle_gamma   90.00
#
_symmetry.space_group_name_H-M   'P 1'
#
loop_
_entity.id
_entity.type
_entity.pdbx_description
1 polymer ?
#
loop_
_entity_poly.entity_id
_entity_poly.type
_entity_poly.pdbx_seq_one_letter_code
_entity_poly.pdbx_strand_id
1 'polypeptide(L)'
;MHDWITTPVTAELLRGALAVERTELGVLPHRLPARARAQNTDGQLAMAESQPAGVRLVFRTRATAVELETLPTKRAYVGAPPRPHGLYDLVVDGRPAGQGSVLSGNVITVDMAAGTSEVRPGPPGAVRFDGLSGEVKDVEIWLPHNETTELIALRTDAPVEPAPPGDRRVWLHHGSSISHGSDAASPSRTWPAVAATLGGVELINLGLAGSALLDPFTARAVRDTPADVISLKIGINIVNHDVMRLRAFGPAVHGFLDTVREGHPDAPLLVVSPILCPMHEDTPGPCFPDFSGIGEGRLKFRTLGDPAERASGKLTLQVIREELARIVKQRAAEDPNLHYLDGRELY
;
A
#
# COMPACT_ATOMS: atom_id res chain seq x y z
N MET A 1 -36.57 9.43 7.87
CA MET A 1 -35.94 8.26 8.49
C MET A 1 -35.65 7.32 7.31
N HIS A 2 -34.41 6.94 7.07
CA HIS A 2 -34.10 6.02 5.96
C HIS A 2 -34.44 4.59 6.41
N ASP A 3 -35.10 3.81 5.56
CA ASP A 3 -35.22 2.37 5.74
C ASP A 3 -33.93 1.72 5.26
N TRP A 4 -33.05 1.38 6.21
CA TRP A 4 -31.73 0.84 5.91
C TRP A 4 -31.76 -0.62 5.46
N ILE A 5 -31.14 -0.91 4.35
CA ILE A 5 -30.84 -2.25 3.85
C ILE A 5 -29.40 -2.57 4.23
N THR A 6 -29.18 -3.65 4.96
CA THR A 6 -27.82 -4.11 5.30
C THR A 6 -27.35 -5.12 4.27
N THR A 7 -26.24 -4.83 3.60
CA THR A 7 -25.57 -5.70 2.64
C THR A 7 -24.29 -6.24 3.25
N PRO A 8 -24.08 -7.57 3.33
CA PRO A 8 -22.82 -8.15 3.77
C PRO A 8 -21.67 -7.71 2.85
N VAL A 9 -20.53 -7.34 3.44
CA VAL A 9 -19.34 -7.05 2.67
C VAL A 9 -18.71 -8.35 2.19
N THR A 10 -18.64 -8.55 0.88
CA THR A 10 -18.06 -9.72 0.23
C THR A 10 -16.86 -9.34 -0.63
N ALA A 11 -16.07 -10.34 -1.05
CA ALA A 11 -14.95 -10.12 -1.95
C ALA A 11 -15.38 -9.50 -3.30
N GLU A 12 -16.62 -9.74 -3.73
CA GLU A 12 -17.17 -9.19 -4.99
C GLU A 12 -17.32 -7.67 -4.94
N LEU A 13 -17.55 -7.12 -3.76
CA LEU A 13 -17.63 -5.67 -3.54
C LEU A 13 -16.25 -5.01 -3.37
N LEU A 14 -15.17 -5.80 -3.21
CA LEU A 14 -13.84 -5.28 -2.96
C LEU A 14 -12.98 -5.26 -4.23
N ARG A 15 -12.24 -4.19 -4.42
CA ARG A 15 -11.20 -4.04 -5.45
C ARG A 15 -9.87 -3.71 -4.79
N GLY A 16 -8.78 -4.23 -5.34
CA GLY A 16 -7.42 -3.96 -4.85
C GLY A 16 -6.95 -4.84 -3.69
N ALA A 17 -7.83 -5.64 -3.06
CA ALA A 17 -7.46 -6.65 -2.07
C ALA A 17 -7.10 -7.98 -2.77
N LEU A 18 -6.03 -8.65 -2.30
CA LEU A 18 -5.64 -9.98 -2.81
C LEU A 18 -6.19 -11.12 -1.96
N ALA A 19 -6.65 -10.84 -0.76
CA ALA A 19 -7.36 -11.78 0.08
C ALA A 19 -8.35 -11.04 0.98
N VAL A 20 -9.38 -11.77 1.41
CA VAL A 20 -10.38 -11.29 2.36
C VAL A 20 -10.48 -12.34 3.47
N GLU A 21 -10.14 -11.94 4.69
CA GLU A 21 -10.22 -12.79 5.87
C GLU A 21 -11.56 -12.57 6.59
N ARG A 22 -12.25 -13.63 6.94
CA ARG A 22 -13.43 -13.54 7.81
C ARG A 22 -12.99 -13.41 9.26
N THR A 23 -13.58 -12.47 9.96
CA THR A 23 -13.39 -12.24 11.38
C THR A 23 -14.68 -12.50 12.16
N GLU A 24 -14.67 -12.31 13.46
CA GLU A 24 -15.89 -12.44 14.29
C GLU A 24 -16.90 -11.32 13.99
N LEU A 25 -16.46 -10.12 13.60
CA LEU A 25 -17.31 -8.97 13.37
C LEU A 25 -17.66 -8.76 11.89
N GLY A 26 -16.78 -9.18 10.97
CA GLY A 26 -16.97 -8.91 9.56
C GLY A 26 -15.88 -9.49 8.66
N VAL A 27 -15.21 -8.64 7.90
CA VAL A 27 -14.14 -9.03 7.01
C VAL A 27 -12.96 -8.06 7.07
N LEU A 28 -11.75 -8.60 6.95
CA LEU A 28 -10.51 -7.84 6.87
C LEU A 28 -9.90 -8.02 5.47
N PRO A 29 -9.78 -6.94 4.67
CA PRO A 29 -9.09 -7.01 3.40
C PRO A 29 -7.57 -7.03 3.60
N HIS A 30 -6.88 -7.88 2.84
CA HIS A 30 -5.44 -8.02 2.83
C HIS A 30 -4.85 -7.73 1.46
N ARG A 31 -3.69 -7.11 1.43
CA ARG A 31 -2.95 -6.83 0.20
C ARG A 31 -1.95 -7.93 -0.18
N LEU A 32 -1.72 -8.88 0.72
CA LEU A 32 -0.99 -10.10 0.43
C LEU A 32 -1.89 -11.33 0.61
N PRO A 33 -1.77 -12.37 -0.24
CA PRO A 33 -2.52 -13.60 -0.07
C PRO A 33 -2.10 -14.34 1.20
N ALA A 34 -2.99 -15.16 1.76
CA ALA A 34 -2.77 -15.89 3.01
C ALA A 34 -1.45 -16.70 3.04
N ARG A 35 -1.08 -17.31 1.89
CA ARG A 35 0.18 -18.05 1.76
C ARG A 35 1.41 -17.16 1.95
N ALA A 36 1.39 -15.93 1.42
CA ALA A 36 2.47 -14.96 1.59
C ALA A 36 2.54 -14.49 3.06
N ARG A 37 1.38 -14.16 3.65
CA ARG A 37 1.28 -13.76 5.06
C ARG A 37 1.81 -14.84 6.02
N ALA A 38 1.53 -16.11 5.74
CA ALA A 38 2.01 -17.23 6.55
C ALA A 38 3.55 -17.41 6.51
N GLN A 39 4.24 -16.87 5.52
CA GLN A 39 5.71 -16.91 5.42
C GLN A 39 6.37 -15.65 6.04
N ASN A 40 5.57 -14.68 6.42
CA ASN A 40 6.05 -13.45 7.04
C ASN A 40 6.16 -13.62 8.57
N THR A 41 7.29 -13.21 9.12
CA THR A 41 7.54 -13.12 10.57
C THR A 41 7.80 -11.69 11.03
N ASP A 42 7.80 -10.73 10.11
CA ASP A 42 8.08 -9.31 10.38
C ASP A 42 6.79 -8.54 10.70
N GLY A 43 6.75 -7.90 11.86
CA GLY A 43 5.58 -7.16 12.33
C GLY A 43 5.31 -5.87 11.51
N GLN A 44 6.35 -5.28 10.90
CA GLN A 44 6.19 -4.11 10.04
C GLN A 44 5.50 -4.49 8.73
N LEU A 45 5.89 -5.61 8.13
CA LEU A 45 5.23 -6.11 6.93
C LEU A 45 3.78 -6.55 7.23
N ALA A 46 3.54 -7.24 8.35
CA ALA A 46 2.19 -7.62 8.75
C ALA A 46 1.26 -6.42 8.89
N MET A 47 1.77 -5.32 9.47
CA MET A 47 1.03 -4.07 9.50
C MET A 47 0.83 -3.47 8.11
N ALA A 48 1.90 -3.34 7.33
CA ALA A 48 1.85 -2.66 6.05
C ALA A 48 0.91 -3.36 5.07
N GLU A 49 0.87 -4.69 5.05
CA GLU A 49 -0.02 -5.43 4.15
C GLU A 49 -1.50 -5.38 4.57
N SER A 50 -1.79 -5.29 5.88
CA SER A 50 -3.16 -5.22 6.40
C SER A 50 -3.78 -3.81 6.35
N GLN A 51 -2.97 -2.78 6.08
CA GLN A 51 -3.47 -1.43 5.79
C GLN A 51 -3.95 -1.36 4.33
N PRO A 52 -5.22 -1.02 4.06
CA PRO A 52 -5.85 -1.23 2.75
C PRO A 52 -5.54 -0.12 1.74
N ALA A 53 -4.26 0.25 1.56
CA ALA A 53 -3.85 1.24 0.57
C ALA A 53 -4.19 0.79 -0.86
N GLY A 54 -5.05 1.54 -1.55
CA GLY A 54 -5.56 1.21 -2.87
C GLY A 54 -6.76 0.26 -2.87
N VAL A 55 -7.18 -0.24 -1.70
CA VAL A 55 -8.37 -1.08 -1.56
C VAL A 55 -9.61 -0.21 -1.40
N ARG A 56 -10.69 -0.62 -2.05
CA ARG A 56 -11.97 0.09 -2.02
C ARG A 56 -13.16 -0.85 -2.18
N LEU A 57 -14.32 -0.47 -1.62
CA LEU A 57 -15.59 -1.06 -2.00
C LEU A 57 -16.04 -0.42 -3.30
N VAL A 58 -16.58 -1.24 -4.21
CA VAL A 58 -17.11 -0.78 -5.50
C VAL A 58 -18.44 -1.47 -5.75
N PHE A 59 -19.47 -0.68 -5.93
CA PHE A 59 -20.83 -1.19 -6.12
C PHE A 59 -21.70 -0.22 -6.91
N ARG A 60 -22.82 -0.73 -7.43
CA ARG A 60 -23.84 0.01 -8.14
C ARG A 60 -25.10 0.12 -7.30
N THR A 61 -25.72 1.31 -7.24
CA THR A 61 -26.90 1.55 -6.44
C THR A 61 -27.69 2.78 -6.89
N ARG A 62 -28.94 2.87 -6.43
CA ARG A 62 -29.78 4.09 -6.46
C ARG A 62 -29.84 4.79 -5.10
N ALA A 63 -29.08 4.32 -4.11
CA ALA A 63 -29.13 4.84 -2.76
C ALA A 63 -28.82 6.34 -2.69
N THR A 64 -29.56 7.07 -1.87
CA THR A 64 -29.32 8.49 -1.56
C THR A 64 -28.48 8.67 -0.30
N ALA A 65 -28.36 7.58 0.49
CA ALA A 65 -27.51 7.52 1.68
C ALA A 65 -26.77 6.19 1.74
N VAL A 66 -25.50 6.25 2.11
CA VAL A 66 -24.60 5.11 2.27
C VAL A 66 -23.89 5.23 3.62
N GLU A 67 -23.88 4.15 4.38
CA GLU A 67 -23.18 4.04 5.65
C GLU A 67 -22.30 2.78 5.65
N LEU A 68 -21.03 2.94 6.01
CA LEU A 68 -20.09 1.83 6.17
C LEU A 68 -19.67 1.72 7.63
N GLU A 69 -20.09 0.64 8.29
CA GLU A 69 -19.67 0.31 9.65
C GLU A 69 -18.36 -0.44 9.64
N THR A 70 -17.38 0.04 10.43
CA THR A 70 -16.03 -0.50 10.46
C THR A 70 -15.44 -0.50 11.86
N LEU A 71 -14.44 -1.35 12.08
CA LEU A 71 -13.57 -1.29 13.26
C LEU A 71 -12.14 -0.97 12.78
N PRO A 72 -11.75 0.32 12.80
CA PRO A 72 -10.38 0.69 12.48
C PRO A 72 -9.43 0.36 13.63
N THR A 73 -8.20 -0.03 13.29
CA THR A 73 -7.09 -0.19 14.23
C THR A 73 -6.00 0.82 13.88
N LYS A 74 -5.85 1.81 14.75
CA LYS A 74 -4.98 2.98 14.59
C LYS A 74 -3.65 2.75 15.30
N ARG A 75 -2.57 3.41 14.80
CA ARG A 75 -1.27 3.41 15.47
C ARG A 75 -0.97 4.76 16.10
N ALA A 76 -0.51 4.71 17.35
CA ALA A 76 0.09 5.81 18.07
C ALA A 76 1.53 5.45 18.46
N TYR A 77 2.36 6.44 18.68
CA TYR A 77 3.74 6.25 19.13
C TYR A 77 3.98 7.04 20.41
N VAL A 78 4.62 6.42 21.39
CA VAL A 78 4.96 7.08 22.65
C VAL A 78 5.82 8.31 22.37
N GLY A 79 5.42 9.46 22.93
CA GLY A 79 6.12 10.73 22.75
C GLY A 79 5.86 11.45 21.42
N ALA A 80 5.12 10.86 20.50
CA ALA A 80 4.74 11.51 19.24
C ALA A 80 3.33 12.14 19.34
N PRO A 81 3.04 13.21 18.59
CA PRO A 81 1.69 13.75 18.49
C PRO A 81 0.74 12.71 17.88
N PRO A 82 -0.56 12.75 18.21
CA PRO A 82 -1.56 11.88 17.65
C PRO A 82 -1.57 11.99 16.11
N ARG A 83 -1.62 10.86 15.44
CA ARG A 83 -1.80 10.83 13.98
C ARG A 83 -3.25 11.20 13.63
N PRO A 84 -3.49 11.87 12.49
CA PRO A 84 -4.84 12.08 11.98
C PRO A 84 -5.60 10.76 11.82
N HIS A 85 -6.92 10.79 12.02
CA HIS A 85 -7.77 9.64 11.71
C HIS A 85 -7.72 9.30 10.23
N GLY A 86 -7.80 8.02 9.91
CA GLY A 86 -7.89 7.55 8.54
C GLY A 86 -9.13 8.11 7.84
N LEU A 87 -8.95 8.53 6.60
CA LEU A 87 -10.03 9.05 5.76
C LEU A 87 -10.60 7.94 4.88
N TYR A 88 -11.91 7.97 4.71
CA TYR A 88 -12.65 7.24 3.70
C TYR A 88 -13.03 8.25 2.61
N ASP A 89 -12.63 8.00 1.36
CA ASP A 89 -13.02 8.85 0.24
C ASP A 89 -14.19 8.21 -0.51
N LEU A 90 -15.26 8.97 -0.69
CA LEU A 90 -16.38 8.61 -1.56
C LEU A 90 -16.14 9.16 -2.95
N VAL A 91 -16.22 8.27 -3.94
CA VAL A 91 -16.18 8.61 -5.37
C VAL A 91 -17.48 8.11 -6.00
N VAL A 92 -18.16 8.95 -6.76
CA VAL A 92 -19.39 8.61 -7.48
C VAL A 92 -19.17 8.87 -8.98
N ASP A 93 -19.40 7.86 -9.81
CA ASP A 93 -19.18 7.91 -11.26
C ASP A 93 -17.81 8.49 -11.64
N GLY A 94 -16.76 8.07 -10.90
CA GLY A 94 -15.38 8.49 -11.06
C GLY A 94 -15.07 9.91 -10.56
N ARG A 95 -15.98 10.57 -9.86
CA ARG A 95 -15.79 11.93 -9.33
C ARG A 95 -15.79 11.94 -7.80
N PRO A 96 -14.88 12.67 -7.14
CA PRO A 96 -14.92 12.84 -5.70
C PRO A 96 -16.27 13.41 -5.24
N ALA A 97 -16.91 12.76 -4.27
CA ALA A 97 -18.25 13.12 -3.79
C ALA A 97 -18.30 13.36 -2.29
N GLY A 98 -17.32 12.92 -1.51
CA GLY A 98 -17.27 13.16 -0.08
C GLY A 98 -16.06 12.52 0.61
N GLN A 99 -15.86 12.90 1.86
CA GLN A 99 -14.85 12.33 2.76
C GLN A 99 -15.44 12.18 4.16
N GLY A 100 -14.96 11.19 4.88
CA GLY A 100 -15.32 10.99 6.28
C GLY A 100 -14.29 10.18 7.03
N SER A 101 -14.43 10.11 8.35
CA SER A 101 -13.56 9.34 9.23
C SER A 101 -14.36 8.62 10.30
N VAL A 102 -13.84 7.48 10.77
CA VAL A 102 -14.33 6.81 11.97
C VAL A 102 -13.44 7.19 13.13
N LEU A 103 -14.03 7.84 14.16
CA LEU A 103 -13.26 8.38 15.29
C LEU A 103 -12.99 7.35 16.38
N SER A 104 -13.80 6.30 16.47
CA SER A 104 -13.66 5.15 17.37
C SER A 104 -12.65 4.12 16.85
N GLY A 105 -12.59 2.96 17.48
CA GLY A 105 -11.76 1.83 17.07
C GLY A 105 -10.60 1.52 18.01
N ASN A 106 -9.85 0.49 17.67
CA ASN A 106 -8.69 0.05 18.42
C ASN A 106 -7.52 1.03 18.25
N VAL A 107 -6.66 1.11 19.26
CA VAL A 107 -5.40 1.87 19.22
C VAL A 107 -4.25 0.96 19.64
N ILE A 108 -3.26 0.82 18.76
CA ILE A 108 -1.98 0.18 19.08
C ILE A 108 -0.98 1.29 19.40
N THR A 109 -0.56 1.40 20.65
CA THR A 109 0.49 2.33 21.07
C THR A 109 1.84 1.61 21.03
N VAL A 110 2.76 2.11 20.25
CA VAL A 110 4.11 1.54 20.07
C VAL A 110 5.12 2.40 20.84
N ASP A 111 5.88 1.77 21.72
CA ASP A 111 7.08 2.35 22.33
C ASP A 111 8.31 1.89 21.56
N MET A 112 8.82 2.75 20.70
CA MET A 112 9.99 2.43 19.87
C MET A 112 11.29 2.36 20.67
N ALA A 113 11.36 3.01 21.84
CA ALA A 113 12.54 2.97 22.70
C ALA A 113 12.60 1.67 23.52
N ALA A 114 11.45 1.21 24.01
CA ALA A 114 11.33 -0.04 24.77
C ALA A 114 11.14 -1.28 23.84
N GLY A 115 10.83 -1.08 22.56
CA GLY A 115 10.51 -2.17 21.63
C GLY A 115 9.21 -2.91 21.99
N THR A 116 8.25 -2.22 22.64
CA THR A 116 6.99 -2.81 23.10
C THR A 116 5.79 -2.16 22.43
N SER A 117 4.66 -2.86 22.47
CA SER A 117 3.38 -2.30 22.01
C SER A 117 2.24 -2.73 22.92
N GLU A 118 1.26 -1.86 23.07
CA GLU A 118 0.03 -2.10 23.82
C GLU A 118 -1.18 -1.87 22.91
N VAL A 119 -2.14 -2.78 22.98
CA VAL A 119 -3.41 -2.67 22.25
C VAL A 119 -4.51 -2.23 23.20
N ARG A 120 -5.13 -1.09 22.93
CA ARG A 120 -6.34 -0.64 23.60
C ARG A 120 -7.55 -0.88 22.68
N PRO A 121 -8.42 -1.82 23.01
CA PRO A 121 -9.66 -2.03 22.27
C PRO A 121 -10.58 -0.81 22.32
N GLY A 122 -11.33 -0.60 21.23
CA GLY A 122 -12.37 0.41 21.13
C GLY A 122 -13.56 -0.10 20.35
N PRO A 123 -14.71 0.57 20.42
CA PRO A 123 -15.91 0.13 19.70
C PRO A 123 -15.79 0.36 18.19
N PRO A 124 -16.56 -0.39 17.37
CA PRO A 124 -16.80 -0.03 15.99
C PRO A 124 -17.40 1.37 15.85
N GLY A 125 -17.35 1.90 14.63
CA GLY A 125 -17.99 3.14 14.26
C GLY A 125 -18.41 3.10 12.80
N ALA A 126 -19.06 4.15 12.33
CA ALA A 126 -19.52 4.23 10.96
C ALA A 126 -19.09 5.54 10.30
N VAL A 127 -18.81 5.46 9.01
CA VAL A 127 -18.73 6.64 8.13
C VAL A 127 -19.99 6.67 7.29
N ARG A 128 -20.58 7.86 7.15
CA ARG A 128 -21.85 8.06 6.46
C ARG A 128 -21.75 9.17 5.43
N PHE A 129 -22.40 8.93 4.29
CA PHE A 129 -22.52 9.84 3.17
C PHE A 129 -24.01 9.96 2.80
N ASP A 130 -24.53 11.17 2.83
CA ASP A 130 -25.92 11.50 2.52
C ASP A 130 -26.02 12.43 1.33
N GLY A 131 -27.23 12.58 0.77
CA GLY A 131 -27.51 13.55 -0.29
C GLY A 131 -27.02 13.12 -1.67
N LEU A 132 -26.82 11.81 -1.87
CA LEU A 132 -26.47 11.28 -3.19
C LEU A 132 -27.68 11.33 -4.14
N SER A 133 -27.43 11.31 -5.45
CA SER A 133 -28.50 11.21 -6.46
C SER A 133 -29.27 9.90 -6.31
N GLY A 134 -30.59 9.92 -6.51
CA GLY A 134 -31.44 8.71 -6.60
C GLY A 134 -31.32 7.95 -7.93
N GLU A 135 -30.52 8.43 -8.89
CA GLU A 135 -30.25 7.72 -10.13
C GLU A 135 -29.27 6.56 -9.93
N VAL A 136 -29.27 5.60 -10.87
CA VAL A 136 -28.27 4.52 -10.88
C VAL A 136 -26.89 5.11 -11.04
N LYS A 137 -25.96 4.72 -10.16
CA LYS A 137 -24.58 5.21 -10.16
C LYS A 137 -23.61 4.17 -9.67
N ASP A 138 -22.37 4.28 -10.07
CA ASP A 138 -21.25 3.51 -9.53
C ASP A 138 -20.66 4.28 -8.35
N VAL A 139 -20.52 3.59 -7.23
CA VAL A 139 -19.98 4.14 -5.98
C VAL A 139 -18.70 3.41 -5.63
N GLU A 140 -17.65 4.18 -5.31
CA GLU A 140 -16.42 3.68 -4.73
C GLU A 140 -16.23 4.29 -3.34
N ILE A 141 -15.95 3.45 -2.33
CA ILE A 141 -15.50 3.91 -1.00
C ILE A 141 -14.07 3.44 -0.82
N TRP A 142 -13.12 4.37 -0.96
CA TRP A 142 -11.70 4.10 -0.75
C TRP A 142 -11.40 4.01 0.73
N LEU A 143 -10.74 2.94 1.15
CA LEU A 143 -10.44 2.65 2.55
C LEU A 143 -9.19 3.39 3.02
N PRO A 144 -9.08 3.72 4.33
CA PRO A 144 -7.93 4.40 4.89
C PRO A 144 -6.61 3.65 4.61
N HIS A 145 -5.67 4.30 3.96
CA HIS A 145 -4.37 3.71 3.62
C HIS A 145 -3.39 3.60 4.81
N ASN A 146 -3.71 4.19 5.96
CA ASN A 146 -2.84 4.32 7.13
C ASN A 146 -3.39 3.66 8.41
N GLU A 147 -4.51 2.95 8.31
CA GLU A 147 -5.14 2.22 9.41
C GLU A 147 -5.54 0.82 8.91
N THR A 148 -5.42 -0.21 9.74
CA THR A 148 -6.07 -1.49 9.46
C THR A 148 -7.56 -1.32 9.65
N THR A 149 -8.38 -1.80 8.71
CA THR A 149 -9.82 -1.53 8.71
C THR A 149 -10.60 -2.83 8.53
N GLU A 150 -11.26 -3.28 9.58
CA GLU A 150 -12.22 -4.38 9.53
C GLU A 150 -13.58 -3.84 9.09
N LEU A 151 -14.16 -4.43 8.05
CA LEU A 151 -15.42 -4.01 7.45
C LEU A 151 -16.55 -4.87 8.02
N ILE A 152 -17.52 -4.24 8.68
CA ILE A 152 -18.58 -4.93 9.41
C ILE A 152 -19.86 -5.03 8.57
N ALA A 153 -20.36 -3.87 8.11
CA ALA A 153 -21.60 -3.82 7.35
C ALA A 153 -21.63 -2.62 6.41
N LEU A 154 -22.18 -2.82 5.23
CA LEU A 154 -22.60 -1.76 4.31
C LEU A 154 -24.11 -1.56 4.43
N ARG A 155 -24.56 -0.36 4.78
CA ARG A 155 -25.97 0.00 4.87
C ARG A 155 -26.30 1.07 3.85
N THR A 156 -27.42 0.90 3.16
CA THR A 156 -27.91 1.82 2.12
C THR A 156 -29.43 1.92 2.19
N ASP A 157 -30.00 2.99 1.68
CA ASP A 157 -31.45 3.18 1.58
C ASP A 157 -32.06 2.64 0.27
N ALA A 158 -31.26 1.99 -0.57
CA ALA A 158 -31.68 1.23 -1.76
C ALA A 158 -30.75 0.03 -1.96
N PRO A 159 -31.16 -1.01 -2.70
CA PRO A 159 -30.33 -2.20 -2.96
C PRO A 159 -28.95 -1.87 -3.56
N VAL A 160 -27.97 -2.71 -3.21
CA VAL A 160 -26.59 -2.67 -3.72
C VAL A 160 -26.36 -3.88 -4.64
N GLU A 161 -25.76 -3.64 -5.78
CA GLU A 161 -25.32 -4.66 -6.72
C GLU A 161 -23.80 -4.56 -6.88
N PRO A 162 -23.04 -5.67 -7.02
CA PRO A 162 -21.65 -5.61 -7.41
C PRO A 162 -21.51 -4.82 -8.72
N ALA A 163 -20.56 -3.89 -8.77
CA ALA A 163 -20.26 -3.22 -10.01
C ALA A 163 -19.74 -4.25 -11.04
N PRO A 164 -20.19 -4.17 -12.31
CA PRO A 164 -19.71 -5.07 -13.32
C PRO A 164 -18.20 -4.98 -13.44
N PRO A 165 -17.52 -6.09 -13.80
CA PRO A 165 -16.09 -6.02 -14.15
C PRO A 165 -15.91 -4.93 -15.22
N GLY A 166 -15.06 -3.97 -14.95
CA GLY A 166 -14.73 -2.93 -15.93
C GLY A 166 -13.79 -3.48 -16.98
N ASP A 167 -13.77 -2.86 -18.17
CA ASP A 167 -12.80 -3.16 -19.25
C ASP A 167 -11.43 -2.47 -19.00
N ARG A 168 -11.20 -1.98 -17.80
CA ARG A 168 -9.95 -1.30 -17.46
C ARG A 168 -8.82 -2.29 -17.33
N ARG A 169 -7.68 -1.98 -17.93
CA ARG A 169 -6.43 -2.72 -17.71
C ARG A 169 -6.05 -2.68 -16.25
N VAL A 170 -5.55 -3.80 -15.74
CA VAL A 170 -5.08 -3.91 -14.35
C VAL A 170 -3.61 -3.50 -14.26
N TRP A 171 -3.35 -2.48 -13.46
CA TRP A 171 -1.99 -2.08 -13.10
C TRP A 171 -1.66 -2.57 -11.68
N LEU A 172 -0.73 -3.52 -11.60
CA LEU A 172 -0.17 -3.98 -10.34
C LEU A 172 1.11 -3.19 -10.04
N HIS A 173 1.12 -2.51 -8.92
CA HIS A 173 2.27 -1.72 -8.47
C HIS A 173 2.82 -2.22 -7.13
N HIS A 174 4.14 -2.50 -7.07
CA HIS A 174 4.85 -2.82 -5.84
C HIS A 174 5.91 -1.76 -5.51
N GLY A 175 6.05 -1.42 -4.22
CA GLY A 175 7.06 -0.46 -3.74
C GLY A 175 7.01 -0.23 -2.23
N SER A 176 7.69 0.82 -1.78
CA SER A 176 7.88 1.18 -0.37
C SER A 176 6.75 2.05 0.19
N SER A 177 7.03 2.83 1.26
CA SER A 177 6.10 3.75 1.91
C SER A 177 5.54 4.83 0.99
N ILE A 178 6.31 5.33 0.03
CA ILE A 178 5.83 6.29 -0.97
C ILE A 178 4.75 5.64 -1.85
N SER A 179 4.93 4.37 -2.23
CA SER A 179 3.94 3.59 -2.98
C SER A 179 2.72 3.21 -2.15
N HIS A 180 2.91 2.93 -0.87
CA HIS A 180 1.83 2.77 0.10
C HIS A 180 0.99 4.06 0.23
N GLY A 181 1.64 5.21 0.12
CA GLY A 181 1.04 6.53 0.29
C GLY A 181 1.02 7.01 1.73
N SER A 182 2.00 6.62 2.57
CA SER A 182 1.99 6.81 4.04
C SER A 182 1.68 8.23 4.51
N ASP A 183 2.06 9.25 3.73
CA ASP A 183 1.83 10.67 4.07
C ASP A 183 0.85 11.37 3.10
N ALA A 184 0.11 10.59 2.29
CA ALA A 184 -0.90 11.14 1.41
C ALA A 184 -2.06 11.74 2.22
N ALA A 185 -2.68 12.78 1.68
CA ALA A 185 -3.78 13.49 2.33
C ALA A 185 -5.03 12.59 2.52
N SER A 186 -5.26 11.63 1.62
CA SER A 186 -6.36 10.67 1.68
C SER A 186 -6.10 9.46 0.78
N PRO A 187 -6.87 8.36 0.86
CA PRO A 187 -6.59 7.13 0.13
C PRO A 187 -6.66 7.29 -1.40
N SER A 188 -7.61 8.06 -1.92
CA SER A 188 -7.71 8.34 -3.37
C SER A 188 -6.67 9.37 -3.86
N ARG A 189 -5.92 10.00 -2.94
CA ARG A 189 -4.86 10.98 -3.21
C ARG A 189 -3.46 10.40 -3.06
N THR A 190 -3.32 9.11 -2.77
CA THR A 190 -2.02 8.45 -2.90
C THR A 190 -1.58 8.52 -4.36
N TRP A 191 -0.27 8.68 -4.63
CA TRP A 191 0.20 8.84 -6.00
C TRP A 191 -0.18 7.66 -6.92
N PRO A 192 -0.19 6.37 -6.45
CA PRO A 192 -0.67 5.28 -7.31
C PRO A 192 -2.15 5.40 -7.65
N ALA A 193 -2.99 5.84 -6.70
CA ALA A 193 -4.41 6.04 -6.96
C ALA A 193 -4.66 7.18 -7.97
N VAL A 194 -3.93 8.30 -7.83
CA VAL A 194 -3.98 9.42 -8.79
C VAL A 194 -3.50 8.97 -10.17
N ALA A 195 -2.37 8.27 -10.24
CA ALA A 195 -1.83 7.76 -11.51
C ALA A 195 -2.79 6.77 -12.19
N ALA A 196 -3.40 5.86 -11.42
CA ALA A 196 -4.38 4.91 -11.94
C ALA A 196 -5.63 5.62 -12.49
N THR A 197 -6.12 6.64 -11.79
CA THR A 197 -7.26 7.46 -12.25
C THR A 197 -6.92 8.18 -13.56
N LEU A 198 -5.74 8.81 -13.65
CA LEU A 198 -5.30 9.51 -14.86
C LEU A 198 -5.05 8.55 -16.03
N GLY A 199 -4.51 7.36 -15.73
CA GLY A 199 -4.26 6.32 -16.73
C GLY A 199 -5.50 5.50 -17.12
N GLY A 200 -6.64 5.69 -16.45
CA GLY A 200 -7.87 4.92 -16.69
C GLY A 200 -7.70 3.42 -16.41
N VAL A 201 -6.85 3.05 -15.45
CA VAL A 201 -6.52 1.65 -15.11
C VAL A 201 -7.09 1.26 -13.74
N GLU A 202 -7.25 -0.04 -13.54
CA GLU A 202 -7.60 -0.64 -12.26
C GLU A 202 -6.33 -0.86 -11.44
N LEU A 203 -6.26 -0.28 -10.23
CA LEU A 203 -5.08 -0.35 -9.37
C LEU A 203 -5.12 -1.55 -8.43
N ILE A 204 -4.03 -2.33 -8.42
CA ILE A 204 -3.64 -3.23 -7.33
C ILE A 204 -2.35 -2.66 -6.71
N ASN A 205 -2.45 -2.11 -5.50
CA ASN A 205 -1.33 -1.47 -4.84
C ASN A 205 -0.67 -2.39 -3.80
N LEU A 206 0.50 -2.90 -4.10
CA LEU A 206 1.39 -3.61 -3.20
C LEU A 206 2.53 -2.72 -2.69
N GLY A 207 2.25 -1.44 -2.45
CA GLY A 207 3.14 -0.55 -1.71
C GLY A 207 3.21 -0.99 -0.25
N LEU A 208 4.34 -1.54 0.19
CA LEU A 208 4.54 -2.09 1.53
C LEU A 208 5.50 -1.19 2.31
N ALA A 209 4.94 -0.30 3.12
CA ALA A 209 5.70 0.71 3.86
C ALA A 209 6.76 0.07 4.78
N GLY A 210 8.02 0.43 4.58
CA GLY A 210 9.16 -0.12 5.33
C GLY A 210 9.57 -1.55 4.92
N SER A 211 8.82 -2.23 4.04
CA SER A 211 8.94 -3.67 3.83
C SER A 211 9.03 -4.10 2.36
N ALA A 212 9.46 -3.22 1.46
CA ALA A 212 9.79 -3.59 0.08
C ALA A 212 11.23 -4.14 0.01
N LEU A 213 11.41 -5.41 0.41
CA LEU A 213 12.72 -6.04 0.65
C LEU A 213 13.08 -7.15 -0.35
N LEU A 214 12.38 -7.25 -1.48
CA LEU A 214 12.54 -8.31 -2.47
C LEU A 214 12.17 -9.71 -1.94
N ASP A 215 11.17 -9.79 -1.07
CA ASP A 215 10.72 -11.06 -0.49
C ASP A 215 10.19 -12.00 -1.57
N PRO A 216 10.64 -13.27 -1.60
CA PRO A 216 10.18 -14.24 -2.59
C PRO A 216 8.67 -14.50 -2.56
N PHE A 217 8.03 -14.38 -1.39
CA PHE A 217 6.58 -14.52 -1.29
C PHE A 217 5.83 -13.32 -1.89
N THR A 218 6.41 -12.11 -1.86
CA THR A 218 5.87 -10.93 -2.56
C THR A 218 6.01 -11.11 -4.08
N ALA A 219 7.17 -11.60 -4.56
CA ALA A 219 7.35 -11.91 -5.98
C ALA A 219 6.29 -12.91 -6.48
N ARG A 220 6.01 -13.96 -5.68
CA ARG A 220 4.94 -14.93 -6.00
C ARG A 220 3.54 -14.32 -5.94
N ALA A 221 3.29 -13.40 -5.02
CA ALA A 221 2.01 -12.67 -4.99
C ALA A 221 1.81 -11.84 -6.25
N VAL A 222 2.86 -11.16 -6.74
CA VAL A 222 2.83 -10.46 -8.03
C VAL A 222 2.61 -11.44 -9.18
N ARG A 223 3.36 -12.54 -9.23
CA ARG A 223 3.25 -13.59 -10.26
C ARG A 223 1.83 -14.14 -10.40
N ASP A 224 1.20 -14.44 -9.25
CA ASP A 224 -0.08 -15.15 -9.18
C ASP A 224 -1.30 -14.20 -9.31
N THR A 225 -1.07 -12.88 -9.33
CA THR A 225 -2.13 -11.88 -9.44
C THR A 225 -2.27 -11.41 -10.89
N PRO A 226 -3.41 -11.60 -11.56
CA PRO A 226 -3.59 -11.11 -12.92
C PRO A 226 -3.35 -9.61 -13.06
N ALA A 227 -2.51 -9.22 -14.02
CA ALA A 227 -2.19 -7.83 -14.31
C ALA A 227 -1.82 -7.64 -15.78
N ASP A 228 -2.23 -6.50 -16.35
CA ASP A 228 -1.89 -6.10 -17.71
C ASP A 228 -0.61 -5.26 -17.78
N VAL A 229 -0.29 -4.57 -16.69
CA VAL A 229 0.92 -3.73 -16.54
C VAL A 229 1.45 -3.90 -15.13
N ILE A 230 2.76 -4.02 -14.99
CA ILE A 230 3.41 -4.19 -13.68
C ILE A 230 4.47 -3.11 -13.50
N SER A 231 4.56 -2.55 -12.29
CA SER A 231 5.69 -1.69 -11.93
C SER A 231 6.24 -2.02 -10.54
N LEU A 232 7.57 -2.03 -10.43
CA LEU A 232 8.31 -2.38 -9.23
C LEU A 232 9.22 -1.21 -8.84
N LYS A 233 8.90 -0.50 -7.75
CA LYS A 233 9.73 0.60 -7.22
C LYS A 233 10.46 0.13 -5.97
N ILE A 234 11.71 -0.30 -6.13
CA ILE A 234 12.49 -1.05 -5.13
C ILE A 234 13.81 -0.39 -4.78
N GLY A 235 14.31 -0.67 -3.57
CA GLY A 235 15.66 -0.35 -3.12
C GLY A 235 15.76 0.45 -1.83
N ILE A 236 14.91 1.46 -1.58
CA ILE A 236 15.05 2.34 -0.40
C ILE A 236 14.98 1.58 0.93
N ASN A 237 14.04 0.62 1.07
CA ASN A 237 13.92 -0.14 2.32
C ASN A 237 15.12 -1.08 2.55
N ILE A 238 15.73 -1.57 1.49
CA ILE A 238 16.93 -2.41 1.57
C ILE A 238 18.10 -1.61 2.15
N VAL A 239 18.25 -0.34 1.75
CA VAL A 239 19.25 0.58 2.33
C VAL A 239 18.85 0.96 3.76
N ASN A 240 17.60 1.37 3.98
CA ASN A 240 17.12 1.80 5.30
C ASN A 240 17.37 0.77 6.40
N HIS A 241 17.23 -0.50 6.09
CA HIS A 241 17.42 -1.61 7.04
C HIS A 241 18.80 -2.26 6.97
N ASP A 242 19.65 -1.90 6.00
CA ASP A 242 20.97 -2.52 5.74
C ASP A 242 20.91 -4.07 5.64
N VAL A 243 19.84 -4.59 5.03
CA VAL A 243 19.53 -6.04 5.01
C VAL A 243 20.27 -6.82 3.93
N MET A 244 20.89 -6.15 2.95
CA MET A 244 21.62 -6.81 1.85
C MET A 244 22.94 -6.14 1.55
N ARG A 245 23.86 -6.93 0.98
CA ARG A 245 25.06 -6.44 0.31
C ARG A 245 24.88 -6.55 -1.20
N LEU A 246 25.67 -5.82 -1.96
CA LEU A 246 25.64 -5.83 -3.43
C LEU A 246 25.68 -7.25 -4.01
N ARG A 247 26.52 -8.14 -3.41
CA ARG A 247 26.61 -9.54 -3.84
C ARG A 247 25.31 -10.32 -3.73
N ALA A 248 24.44 -9.97 -2.78
CA ALA A 248 23.12 -10.59 -2.59
C ALA A 248 22.03 -9.85 -3.37
N PHE A 249 22.12 -8.53 -3.49
CA PHE A 249 21.11 -7.69 -4.12
C PHE A 249 20.88 -8.01 -5.60
N GLY A 250 21.96 -8.09 -6.40
CA GLY A 250 21.83 -8.40 -7.82
C GLY A 250 21.08 -9.72 -8.07
N PRO A 251 21.53 -10.86 -7.50
CA PRO A 251 20.81 -12.13 -7.60
C PRO A 251 19.35 -12.08 -7.07
N ALA A 252 19.09 -11.32 -6.00
CA ALA A 252 17.72 -11.18 -5.47
C ALA A 252 16.80 -10.45 -6.46
N VAL A 253 17.30 -9.39 -7.11
CA VAL A 253 16.57 -8.69 -8.18
C VAL A 253 16.29 -9.62 -9.36
N HIS A 254 17.30 -10.36 -9.83
CA HIS A 254 17.10 -11.35 -10.91
C HIS A 254 16.04 -12.37 -10.53
N GLY A 255 16.15 -13.00 -9.36
CA GLY A 255 15.16 -14.01 -8.90
C GLY A 255 13.75 -13.45 -8.73
N PHE A 256 13.63 -12.18 -8.28
CA PHE A 256 12.32 -11.52 -8.19
C PHE A 256 11.71 -11.33 -9.58
N LEU A 257 12.48 -10.82 -10.55
CA LEU A 257 12.04 -10.61 -11.92
C LEU A 257 11.71 -11.94 -12.62
N ASP A 258 12.51 -12.98 -12.43
CA ASP A 258 12.25 -14.33 -12.97
C ASP A 258 10.91 -14.87 -12.45
N THR A 259 10.70 -14.78 -11.13
CA THR A 259 9.43 -15.20 -10.51
C THR A 259 8.24 -14.43 -11.08
N VAL A 260 8.34 -13.13 -11.26
CA VAL A 260 7.26 -12.32 -11.86
C VAL A 260 7.00 -12.76 -13.30
N ARG A 261 8.04 -13.00 -14.09
CA ARG A 261 7.94 -13.43 -15.50
C ARG A 261 7.33 -14.82 -15.66
N GLU A 262 7.45 -15.71 -14.68
CA GLU A 262 6.74 -17.01 -14.70
C GLU A 262 5.22 -16.86 -14.87
N GLY A 263 4.60 -15.83 -14.29
CA GLY A 263 3.17 -15.56 -14.40
C GLY A 263 2.80 -14.50 -15.45
N HIS A 264 3.76 -13.66 -15.83
CA HIS A 264 3.54 -12.51 -16.72
C HIS A 264 4.64 -12.43 -17.79
N PRO A 265 4.70 -13.41 -18.72
CA PRO A 265 5.79 -13.50 -19.70
C PRO A 265 5.88 -12.27 -20.62
N ASP A 266 4.73 -11.69 -20.98
CA ASP A 266 4.64 -10.64 -22.00
C ASP A 266 4.15 -9.28 -21.46
N ALA A 267 3.74 -9.20 -20.19
CA ALA A 267 3.23 -7.96 -19.63
C ALA A 267 4.32 -6.87 -19.56
N PRO A 268 4.05 -5.62 -19.94
CA PRO A 268 4.97 -4.53 -19.69
C PRO A 268 5.34 -4.45 -18.21
N LEU A 269 6.64 -4.51 -17.91
CA LEU A 269 7.20 -4.49 -16.57
C LEU A 269 8.19 -3.33 -16.43
N LEU A 270 7.84 -2.36 -15.59
CA LEU A 270 8.67 -1.20 -15.30
C LEU A 270 9.38 -1.37 -13.95
N VAL A 271 10.70 -1.37 -13.97
CA VAL A 271 11.53 -1.26 -12.76
C VAL A 271 11.87 0.21 -12.54
N VAL A 272 11.46 0.75 -11.39
CA VAL A 272 11.74 2.13 -10.98
C VAL A 272 12.73 2.10 -9.83
N SER A 273 13.85 2.79 -9.97
CA SER A 273 14.83 2.92 -8.89
C SER A 273 14.35 3.95 -7.82
N PRO A 274 15.00 4.04 -6.66
CA PRO A 274 14.63 5.01 -5.64
C PRO A 274 14.71 6.46 -6.15
N ILE A 275 13.75 7.30 -5.72
CA ILE A 275 13.82 8.74 -5.90
C ILE A 275 15.00 9.33 -5.12
N LEU A 276 15.29 10.61 -5.31
CA LEU A 276 16.33 11.31 -4.56
C LEU A 276 16.02 11.25 -3.05
N CYS A 277 17.01 10.80 -2.28
CA CYS A 277 16.98 10.83 -0.82
C CYS A 277 18.41 11.16 -0.33
N PRO A 278 18.69 12.46 -0.07
CA PRO A 278 20.05 12.93 0.24
C PRO A 278 20.76 12.14 1.33
N MET A 279 20.04 11.67 2.32
CA MET A 279 20.57 10.91 3.46
C MET A 279 21.26 9.60 3.04
N HIS A 280 20.81 8.99 1.94
CA HIS A 280 21.24 7.66 1.50
C HIS A 280 21.85 7.63 0.10
N GLU A 281 22.09 8.80 -0.51
CA GLU A 281 22.68 8.84 -1.86
C GLU A 281 24.03 8.15 -1.91
N ASP A 282 24.92 8.48 -0.99
CA ASP A 282 26.29 7.97 -0.87
C ASP A 282 26.57 7.28 0.47
N THR A 283 25.61 7.29 1.39
CA THR A 283 25.76 6.76 2.74
C THR A 283 24.84 5.55 2.94
N PRO A 284 25.38 4.37 3.28
CA PRO A 284 24.57 3.17 3.53
C PRO A 284 23.74 3.30 4.81
N GLY A 285 22.79 2.39 4.96
CA GLY A 285 22.04 2.21 6.22
C GLY A 285 22.90 1.57 7.33
N PRO A 286 22.28 1.26 8.47
CA PRO A 286 20.85 1.41 8.73
C PRO A 286 20.41 2.85 9.02
N CYS A 287 19.11 3.07 8.87
CA CYS A 287 18.43 4.34 9.18
C CYS A 287 17.60 4.19 10.44
N PHE A 288 17.65 5.20 11.30
CA PHE A 288 16.89 5.22 12.55
C PHE A 288 16.11 6.52 12.71
N PRO A 289 14.94 6.47 13.38
CA PRO A 289 14.22 7.68 13.75
C PRO A 289 15.07 8.52 14.72
N ASP A 290 15.10 9.81 14.46
CA ASP A 290 15.68 10.82 15.36
C ASP A 290 14.56 11.55 16.07
N PHE A 291 14.42 11.25 17.35
CA PHE A 291 13.37 11.81 18.21
C PHE A 291 13.66 13.22 18.71
N SER A 292 14.81 13.82 18.39
CA SER A 292 15.20 15.16 18.88
C SER A 292 14.24 16.28 18.46
N GLY A 293 13.42 16.07 17.43
CA GLY A 293 12.40 17.02 16.95
C GLY A 293 10.97 16.61 17.20
N ILE A 294 10.72 15.52 17.95
CA ILE A 294 9.38 14.94 18.08
C ILE A 294 8.37 15.88 18.77
N GLY A 295 8.84 16.71 19.70
CA GLY A 295 8.04 17.74 20.36
C GLY A 295 7.54 18.84 19.42
N GLU A 296 8.15 18.99 18.24
CA GLU A 296 7.75 19.92 17.16
C GLU A 296 6.87 19.24 16.10
N GLY A 297 6.44 18.00 16.35
CA GLY A 297 5.64 17.21 15.41
C GLY A 297 6.43 16.70 14.19
N ARG A 298 7.76 16.73 14.24
CA ARG A 298 8.63 16.30 13.13
C ARG A 298 9.41 15.05 13.53
N LEU A 299 9.08 13.92 12.91
CA LEU A 299 9.92 12.74 12.95
C LEU A 299 11.01 12.90 11.88
N LYS A 300 12.26 13.03 12.34
CA LYS A 300 13.43 13.00 11.45
C LYS A 300 14.01 11.61 11.43
N PHE A 301 14.79 11.33 10.39
CA PHE A 301 15.56 10.10 10.29
C PHE A 301 17.03 10.45 10.11
N ARG A 302 17.91 9.58 10.62
CA ARG A 302 19.34 9.69 10.41
C ARG A 302 19.92 8.33 10.03
N THR A 303 20.91 8.32 9.15
CA THR A 303 21.69 7.13 8.88
C THR A 303 22.77 6.95 9.95
N LEU A 304 23.09 5.70 10.27
CA LEU A 304 24.22 5.31 11.13
C LEU A 304 25.35 4.66 10.33
N GLY A 305 25.18 4.49 9.02
CA GLY A 305 26.20 3.90 8.16
C GLY A 305 27.35 4.85 7.88
N ASP A 306 28.48 4.25 7.49
CA ASP A 306 29.69 4.95 7.06
C ASP A 306 29.84 4.84 5.54
N PRO A 307 30.02 5.95 4.78
CA PRO A 307 30.29 5.91 3.34
C PRO A 307 31.45 4.99 2.94
N ALA A 308 32.47 4.83 3.81
CA ALA A 308 33.61 3.94 3.56
C ALA A 308 33.19 2.46 3.46
N GLU A 309 32.08 2.06 4.05
CA GLU A 309 31.58 0.69 4.03
C GLU A 309 31.04 0.26 2.64
N ARG A 310 30.91 1.19 1.68
CA ARG A 310 30.66 0.86 0.26
C ARG A 310 31.72 -0.11 -0.28
N ALA A 311 32.98 0.03 0.16
CA ALA A 311 34.05 -0.87 -0.23
C ALA A 311 33.84 -2.32 0.21
N SER A 312 33.06 -2.55 1.27
CA SER A 312 32.64 -3.88 1.74
C SER A 312 31.32 -4.38 1.10
N GLY A 313 30.80 -3.65 0.12
CA GLY A 313 29.60 -3.99 -0.63
C GLY A 313 28.29 -3.57 0.05
N LYS A 314 28.31 -2.65 1.02
CA LYS A 314 27.08 -2.01 1.51
C LYS A 314 26.41 -1.19 0.42
N LEU A 315 25.09 -1.16 0.45
CA LEU A 315 24.28 -0.51 -0.57
C LEU A 315 24.00 0.94 -0.20
N THR A 316 24.11 1.81 -1.20
CA THR A 316 23.61 3.19 -1.18
C THR A 316 22.60 3.34 -2.32
N LEU A 317 21.89 4.45 -2.39
CA LEU A 317 20.94 4.66 -3.49
C LEU A 317 21.62 4.81 -4.84
N GLN A 318 22.82 5.39 -4.90
CA GLN A 318 23.61 5.43 -6.13
C GLN A 318 23.91 4.01 -6.62
N VAL A 319 24.45 3.15 -5.73
CA VAL A 319 24.78 1.76 -6.08
C VAL A 319 23.55 0.98 -6.53
N ILE A 320 22.41 1.16 -5.87
CA ILE A 320 21.16 0.49 -6.25
C ILE A 320 20.68 0.94 -7.63
N ARG A 321 20.70 2.25 -7.93
CA ARG A 321 20.30 2.75 -9.26
C ARG A 321 21.20 2.19 -10.38
N GLU A 322 22.51 2.23 -10.18
CA GLU A 322 23.48 1.70 -11.12
C GLU A 322 23.23 0.21 -11.37
N GLU A 323 23.03 -0.57 -10.31
CA GLU A 323 22.82 -2.01 -10.42
C GLU A 323 21.47 -2.36 -11.06
N LEU A 324 20.38 -1.67 -10.70
CA LEU A 324 19.07 -1.86 -11.34
C LEU A 324 19.12 -1.51 -12.84
N ALA A 325 19.73 -0.39 -13.19
CA ALA A 325 19.91 0.00 -14.60
C ALA A 325 20.71 -1.04 -15.37
N ARG A 326 21.82 -1.54 -14.78
CA ARG A 326 22.65 -2.59 -15.36
C ARG A 326 21.87 -3.89 -15.60
N ILE A 327 21.12 -4.34 -14.57
CA ILE A 327 20.34 -5.57 -14.64
C ILE A 327 19.25 -5.47 -15.71
N VAL A 328 18.48 -4.37 -15.71
CA VAL A 328 17.42 -4.18 -16.70
C VAL A 328 17.99 -4.10 -18.11
N LYS A 329 19.08 -3.35 -18.32
CA LYS A 329 19.75 -3.27 -19.62
C LYS A 329 20.22 -4.64 -20.12
N GLN A 330 20.78 -5.48 -19.22
CA GLN A 330 21.20 -6.84 -19.56
C GLN A 330 20.02 -7.70 -19.98
N ARG A 331 18.93 -7.68 -19.21
CA ARG A 331 17.74 -8.51 -19.44
C ARG A 331 16.91 -8.06 -20.63
N ALA A 332 16.87 -6.76 -20.92
CA ALA A 332 16.13 -6.21 -22.05
C ALA A 332 16.62 -6.72 -23.42
N ALA A 333 17.78 -7.36 -23.50
CA ALA A 333 18.24 -8.04 -24.71
C ALA A 333 17.37 -9.26 -25.08
N GLU A 334 16.76 -9.91 -24.08
CA GLU A 334 15.90 -11.09 -24.22
C GLU A 334 14.44 -10.82 -23.81
N ASP A 335 14.19 -9.71 -23.10
CA ASP A 335 12.87 -9.30 -22.60
C ASP A 335 12.55 -7.86 -23.05
N PRO A 336 11.96 -7.69 -24.24
CA PRO A 336 11.66 -6.35 -24.80
C PRO A 336 10.60 -5.59 -24.02
N ASN A 337 9.84 -6.25 -23.13
CA ASN A 337 8.80 -5.66 -22.31
C ASN A 337 9.30 -5.28 -20.91
N LEU A 338 10.61 -5.39 -20.64
CA LEU A 338 11.23 -4.95 -19.39
C LEU A 338 11.85 -3.56 -19.57
N HIS A 339 11.41 -2.60 -18.77
CA HIS A 339 11.79 -1.21 -18.84
C HIS A 339 12.40 -0.72 -17.53
N TYR A 340 13.25 0.32 -17.60
CA TYR A 340 13.84 0.99 -16.45
C TYR A 340 13.48 2.48 -16.45
N LEU A 341 13.20 3.01 -15.26
CA LEU A 341 13.07 4.44 -15.00
C LEU A 341 13.96 4.81 -13.81
N ASP A 342 14.82 5.80 -14.00
CA ASP A 342 15.55 6.39 -12.89
C ASP A 342 14.58 7.19 -12.01
N GLY A 343 14.47 6.80 -10.74
CA GLY A 343 13.54 7.44 -9.81
C GLY A 343 13.81 8.93 -9.60
N ARG A 344 15.02 9.43 -9.91
CA ARG A 344 15.34 10.85 -9.84
C ARG A 344 14.60 11.69 -10.89
N GLU A 345 14.12 11.08 -11.96
CA GLU A 345 13.30 11.75 -12.97
C GLU A 345 11.87 12.04 -12.49
N LEU A 346 11.47 11.46 -11.34
CA LEU A 346 10.17 11.66 -10.71
C LEU A 346 10.18 12.74 -9.60
N TYR A 347 11.28 13.47 -9.45
CA TYR A 347 11.46 14.45 -8.37
C TYR A 347 11.83 15.82 -8.90
#